data_dcd2394cfeb0716cb25a48efedb224a0
#
_entry.id   dcd2394cfeb0716cb25a48efedb224a0
#
_cell.length_a   1.000
_cell.length_b   1.000
_cell.length_c   1.000
_cell.angle_alpha   90.00
_cell.angle_beta   90.00
_cell.angle_gamma   90.00
#
_symmetry.space_group_name_H-M   'P 1'
#
loop_
_entity.id
_entity.type
_entity.pdbx_description
1 polymer ?
#
loop_
_entity_poly.entity_id
_entity_poly.type
_entity_poly.pdbx_seq_one_letter_code
_entity_poly.pdbx_strand_id
1 'polypeptide(L)'
;TMGAVNSPAADYFFRCIGATSQDRGICSPAKQAAFKSGYGDTIAIKPQEAQHSDLIILWSLNATATDVHILHDVNVAKRNGASVWIIDTHKTYTYDQGTHHVYVKPSSDGALALGMMHIIHRDGLEDTAFIQAYVQGYDELVRDVLPKFTPEYVSSICGVPVEIIEELAHAYAKAKAPFIRLGSGVSRYGNGAMSCRCINALPAVVGAWQYLGGGLLSSSSSSQYFNK
;
A
#
# COMPACT_ATOMS: atom_id res chain seq x y z
N THR A 1 15.37 12.69 0.85
CA THR A 1 16.14 12.09 1.96
C THR A 1 17.60 12.47 1.87
N MET A 2 18.16 12.95 2.95
CA MET A 2 19.59 13.21 3.08
C MET A 2 20.31 11.88 3.30
N GLY A 3 21.46 11.66 2.71
CA GLY A 3 22.21 10.40 2.78
C GLY A 3 22.56 9.95 4.20
N ALA A 4 23.15 8.75 4.31
CA ALA A 4 23.48 8.12 5.59
C ALA A 4 24.43 8.95 6.49
N VAL A 5 25.23 9.83 5.91
CA VAL A 5 26.15 10.71 6.64
C VAL A 5 25.46 12.01 7.05
N ASN A 6 24.79 12.69 6.13
CA ASN A 6 24.21 14.01 6.40
C ASN A 6 23.00 13.96 7.33
N SER A 7 22.18 12.91 7.22
CA SER A 7 20.97 12.79 8.04
C SER A 7 21.28 12.65 9.54
N PRO A 8 22.18 11.76 9.99
CA PRO A 8 22.52 11.62 11.41
C PRO A 8 23.52 12.64 11.93
N ALA A 9 24.25 13.37 11.09
CA ALA A 9 25.29 14.31 11.56
C ALA A 9 24.74 15.40 12.49
N ALA A 10 23.58 15.98 12.15
CA ALA A 10 22.93 16.96 13.00
C ALA A 10 22.48 16.35 14.34
N ASP A 11 21.94 15.12 14.32
CA ASP A 11 21.52 14.43 15.56
C ASP A 11 22.71 14.13 16.45
N TYR A 12 23.84 13.70 15.86
CA TYR A 12 25.09 13.48 16.61
C TYR A 12 25.58 14.76 17.27
N PHE A 13 25.65 15.87 16.50
CA PHE A 13 26.05 17.17 17.04
C PHE A 13 25.17 17.60 18.21
N PHE A 14 23.85 17.57 18.06
CA PHE A 14 22.94 18.00 19.10
C PHE A 14 22.97 17.10 20.36
N ARG A 15 23.20 15.80 20.18
CA ARG A 15 23.44 14.88 21.31
C ARG A 15 24.72 15.21 22.08
N CYS A 16 25.81 15.54 21.38
CA CYS A 16 27.10 15.89 22.00
C CYS A 16 27.00 17.14 22.88
N ILE A 17 26.13 18.09 22.53
CA ILE A 17 25.93 19.31 23.34
C ILE A 17 24.77 19.17 24.36
N GLY A 18 24.20 17.97 24.51
CA GLY A 18 23.13 17.71 25.49
C GLY A 18 21.76 18.31 25.14
N ALA A 19 21.52 18.65 23.87
CA ALA A 19 20.25 19.19 23.43
C ALA A 19 19.12 18.13 23.42
N THR A 20 17.89 18.60 23.59
CA THR A 20 16.69 17.75 23.48
C THR A 20 16.59 17.16 22.09
N SER A 21 16.35 15.84 22.01
CA SER A 21 16.11 15.15 20.75
C SER A 21 14.71 15.44 20.23
N GLN A 22 14.58 15.67 18.93
CA GLN A 22 13.30 15.78 18.25
C GLN A 22 12.88 14.42 17.68
N ASP A 23 11.65 13.98 17.94
CA ASP A 23 11.05 12.87 17.18
C ASP A 23 10.76 13.33 15.76
N ARG A 24 11.29 12.60 14.78
CA ARG A 24 11.31 13.02 13.39
C ARG A 24 10.28 12.26 12.55
N GLY A 25 9.65 13.02 11.67
CA GLY A 25 8.80 12.51 10.63
C GLY A 25 7.31 12.56 10.96
N ILE A 26 6.53 12.78 9.92
CA ILE A 26 5.07 12.87 9.99
C ILE A 26 4.46 11.69 9.23
N CYS A 27 4.81 11.52 7.94
CA CYS A 27 4.23 10.50 7.07
C CYS A 27 4.82 9.11 7.30
N SER A 28 6.14 8.99 7.52
CA SER A 28 6.79 7.69 7.70
C SER A 28 6.39 7.01 9.01
N PRO A 29 6.40 7.67 10.18
CA PRO A 29 5.89 7.08 11.42
C PRO A 29 4.42 6.65 11.34
N ALA A 30 3.56 7.44 10.67
CA ALA A 30 2.16 7.07 10.46
C ALA A 30 2.02 5.74 9.69
N LYS A 31 2.80 5.57 8.61
CA LYS A 31 2.84 4.30 7.86
C LYS A 31 3.37 3.16 8.72
N GLN A 32 4.47 3.38 9.46
CA GLN A 32 5.05 2.36 10.33
C GLN A 32 4.06 1.92 11.42
N ALA A 33 3.34 2.85 12.03
CA ALA A 33 2.31 2.55 13.00
C ALA A 33 1.20 1.68 12.40
N ALA A 34 0.77 1.98 11.16
CA ALA A 34 -0.20 1.18 10.43
C ALA A 34 0.28 -0.27 10.20
N PHE A 35 1.53 -0.44 9.78
CA PHE A 35 2.12 -1.78 9.59
C PHE A 35 2.24 -2.53 10.92
N LYS A 36 2.80 -1.91 11.95
CA LYS A 36 2.96 -2.53 13.26
C LYS A 36 1.63 -2.95 13.88
N SER A 37 0.59 -2.14 13.70
CA SER A 37 -0.74 -2.47 14.21
C SER A 37 -1.41 -3.66 13.48
N GLY A 38 -1.02 -3.93 12.23
CA GLY A 38 -1.57 -5.03 11.43
C GLY A 38 -0.70 -6.29 11.45
N TYR A 39 0.62 -6.14 11.47
CA TYR A 39 1.56 -7.24 11.27
C TYR A 39 2.58 -7.42 12.40
N GLY A 40 2.54 -6.59 13.44
CA GLY A 40 3.53 -6.60 14.51
C GLY A 40 4.83 -5.89 14.15
N ASP A 41 5.25 -5.92 12.90
CA ASP A 41 6.43 -5.24 12.36
C ASP A 41 6.18 -4.71 10.95
N THR A 42 7.16 -3.98 10.40
CA THR A 42 7.12 -3.51 9.01
C THR A 42 7.61 -4.63 8.09
N ILE A 43 6.68 -5.47 7.64
CA ILE A 43 6.96 -6.51 6.65
C ILE A 43 6.80 -5.97 5.23
N ALA A 44 7.55 -6.53 4.29
CA ALA A 44 7.46 -6.19 2.88
C ALA A 44 8.14 -7.28 2.04
N ILE A 45 7.71 -7.40 0.78
CA ILE A 45 8.46 -8.16 -0.21
C ILE A 45 9.68 -7.35 -0.69
N LYS A 46 10.67 -8.01 -1.28
CA LYS A 46 11.77 -7.32 -1.93
C LYS A 46 11.28 -6.62 -3.20
N PRO A 47 11.77 -5.41 -3.52
CA PRO A 47 11.35 -4.69 -4.73
C PRO A 47 11.45 -5.56 -6.00
N GLN A 48 12.52 -6.36 -6.12
CA GLN A 48 12.78 -7.23 -7.27
C GLN A 48 11.75 -8.33 -7.44
N GLU A 49 11.02 -8.71 -6.38
CA GLU A 49 9.97 -9.74 -6.47
C GLU A 49 8.75 -9.26 -7.26
N ALA A 50 8.58 -7.94 -7.42
CA ALA A 50 7.51 -7.36 -8.24
C ALA A 50 7.51 -7.88 -9.70
N GLN A 51 8.66 -8.31 -10.25
CA GLN A 51 8.74 -8.91 -11.59
C GLN A 51 7.95 -10.23 -11.74
N HIS A 52 7.59 -10.88 -10.64
CA HIS A 52 6.83 -12.13 -10.60
C HIS A 52 5.33 -11.91 -10.35
N SER A 53 4.91 -10.66 -10.17
CA SER A 53 3.51 -10.31 -9.96
C SER A 53 2.72 -10.37 -11.26
N ASP A 54 1.46 -10.77 -11.18
CA ASP A 54 0.52 -10.76 -12.32
C ASP A 54 -0.44 -9.56 -12.27
N LEU A 55 -0.51 -8.88 -11.11
CA LEU A 55 -1.17 -7.59 -10.95
C LEU A 55 -0.36 -6.69 -10.02
N ILE A 56 -0.06 -5.47 -10.46
CA ILE A 56 0.68 -4.48 -9.69
C ILE A 56 -0.18 -3.23 -9.47
N ILE A 57 -0.31 -2.78 -8.23
CA ILE A 57 -0.90 -1.48 -7.91
C ILE A 57 0.21 -0.52 -7.46
N LEU A 58 0.43 0.56 -8.21
CA LEU A 58 1.24 1.69 -7.79
C LEU A 58 0.30 2.70 -7.12
N TRP A 59 0.24 2.67 -5.79
CA TRP A 59 -0.73 3.44 -5.01
C TRP A 59 -0.10 4.69 -4.41
N SER A 60 -0.59 5.87 -4.80
CA SER A 60 -0.08 7.20 -4.40
C SER A 60 1.44 7.31 -4.52
N LEU A 61 1.96 6.83 -5.64
CA LEU A 61 3.39 6.74 -5.91
C LEU A 61 3.72 7.32 -7.29
N ASN A 62 4.42 8.45 -7.31
CA ASN A 62 5.07 8.93 -8.53
C ASN A 62 6.41 8.20 -8.73
N ALA A 63 6.36 6.95 -9.19
CA ALA A 63 7.52 6.07 -9.29
C ALA A 63 8.61 6.63 -10.22
N THR A 64 8.23 7.28 -11.31
CA THR A 64 9.17 7.91 -12.27
C THR A 64 10.02 9.00 -11.64
N ALA A 65 9.57 9.61 -10.55
CA ALA A 65 10.32 10.66 -9.85
C ALA A 65 10.95 10.17 -8.53
N THR A 66 10.35 9.18 -7.85
CA THR A 66 10.72 8.87 -6.46
C THR A 66 11.15 7.42 -6.23
N ASP A 67 10.91 6.53 -7.19
CA ASP A 67 11.25 5.10 -7.08
C ASP A 67 11.53 4.49 -8.47
N VAL A 68 12.45 5.11 -9.20
CA VAL A 68 12.74 4.76 -10.61
C VAL A 68 13.16 3.30 -10.78
N HIS A 69 13.86 2.74 -9.78
CA HIS A 69 14.36 1.37 -9.88
C HIS A 69 13.25 0.32 -9.94
N ILE A 70 12.14 0.51 -9.22
CA ILE A 70 11.03 -0.46 -9.27
C ILE A 70 10.37 -0.54 -10.64
N LEU A 71 10.47 0.51 -11.45
CA LEU A 71 9.91 0.51 -12.81
C LEU A 71 10.57 -0.51 -13.72
N HIS A 72 11.84 -0.89 -13.46
CA HIS A 72 12.46 -2.00 -14.17
C HIS A 72 11.66 -3.29 -13.95
N ASP A 73 11.39 -3.64 -12.69
CA ASP A 73 10.70 -4.88 -12.32
C ASP A 73 9.22 -4.86 -12.73
N VAL A 74 8.56 -3.70 -12.61
CA VAL A 74 7.20 -3.46 -13.13
C VAL A 74 7.16 -3.70 -14.65
N ASN A 75 8.14 -3.22 -15.39
CA ASN A 75 8.19 -3.43 -16.85
C ASN A 75 8.51 -4.88 -17.22
N VAL A 76 9.27 -5.61 -16.40
CA VAL A 76 9.44 -7.07 -16.57
C VAL A 76 8.09 -7.77 -16.39
N ALA A 77 7.38 -7.49 -15.29
CA ALA A 77 6.05 -8.07 -15.04
C ALA A 77 5.07 -7.76 -16.19
N LYS A 78 5.03 -6.51 -16.68
CA LYS A 78 4.17 -6.12 -17.84
C LYS A 78 4.47 -6.94 -19.08
N ARG A 79 5.75 -7.16 -19.41
CA ARG A 79 6.13 -8.00 -20.56
C ARG A 79 5.68 -9.45 -20.39
N ASN A 80 5.54 -9.89 -19.14
CA ASN A 80 5.02 -11.23 -18.79
C ASN A 80 3.48 -11.27 -18.67
N GLY A 81 2.78 -10.17 -19.01
CA GLY A 81 1.32 -10.12 -19.05
C GLY A 81 0.67 -9.52 -17.80
N ALA A 82 1.43 -8.99 -16.84
CA ALA A 82 0.87 -8.37 -15.65
C ALA A 82 0.08 -7.10 -15.99
N SER A 83 -1.06 -6.90 -15.30
CA SER A 83 -1.77 -5.63 -15.31
C SER A 83 -1.16 -4.66 -14.30
N VAL A 84 -1.08 -3.38 -14.65
CA VAL A 84 -0.55 -2.33 -13.77
C VAL A 84 -1.59 -1.25 -13.55
N TRP A 85 -2.03 -1.12 -12.31
CA TRP A 85 -3.01 -0.12 -11.87
C TRP A 85 -2.30 1.04 -11.20
N ILE A 86 -2.60 2.26 -11.65
CA ILE A 86 -2.14 3.49 -11.02
C ILE A 86 -3.28 4.09 -10.22
N ILE A 87 -3.12 4.20 -8.90
CA ILE A 87 -4.08 4.88 -8.03
C ILE A 87 -3.42 6.13 -7.48
N ASP A 88 -3.90 7.30 -7.86
CA ASP A 88 -3.37 8.58 -7.39
C ASP A 88 -4.46 9.66 -7.38
N THR A 89 -4.17 10.83 -6.81
CA THR A 89 -5.08 11.97 -6.78
C THR A 89 -5.06 12.80 -8.06
N HIS A 90 -4.03 12.62 -8.89
CA HIS A 90 -3.88 13.32 -10.17
C HIS A 90 -2.95 12.55 -11.12
N LYS A 91 -2.93 12.94 -12.37
CA LYS A 91 -2.03 12.38 -13.38
C LYS A 91 -0.59 12.81 -13.10
N THR A 92 0.25 11.85 -12.70
CA THR A 92 1.71 12.02 -12.53
C THR A 92 2.46 11.49 -13.75
N TYR A 93 3.78 11.65 -13.80
CA TYR A 93 4.62 11.03 -14.85
C TYR A 93 4.60 9.49 -14.82
N THR A 94 4.16 8.88 -13.71
CA THR A 94 3.98 7.42 -13.61
C THR A 94 2.77 6.92 -14.40
N TYR A 95 1.87 7.80 -14.82
CA TYR A 95 0.66 7.46 -15.58
C TYR A 95 0.96 6.54 -16.78
N ASP A 96 1.98 6.86 -17.57
CA ASP A 96 2.30 6.10 -18.78
C ASP A 96 2.85 4.69 -18.49
N GLN A 97 3.11 4.37 -17.24
CA GLN A 97 3.49 3.02 -16.79
C GLN A 97 2.29 2.11 -16.55
N GLY A 98 1.11 2.69 -16.31
CA GLY A 98 -0.12 1.96 -16.01
C GLY A 98 -0.82 1.40 -17.25
N THR A 99 -1.56 0.31 -17.03
CA THR A 99 -2.57 -0.21 -17.97
C THR A 99 -3.97 0.27 -17.59
N HIS A 100 -4.18 0.56 -16.29
CA HIS A 100 -5.42 1.07 -15.71
C HIS A 100 -5.14 2.25 -14.77
N HIS A 101 -6.10 3.17 -14.66
CA HIS A 101 -5.92 4.41 -13.89
C HIS A 101 -7.15 4.70 -13.05
N VAL A 102 -6.91 4.96 -11.75
CA VAL A 102 -7.95 5.30 -10.78
C VAL A 102 -7.58 6.61 -10.10
N TYR A 103 -8.42 7.62 -10.24
CA TYR A 103 -8.24 8.91 -9.59
C TYR A 103 -9.12 8.98 -8.34
N VAL A 104 -8.47 9.06 -7.18
CA VAL A 104 -9.16 9.16 -5.90
C VAL A 104 -9.14 10.61 -5.38
N LYS A 105 -10.21 11.04 -4.72
CA LYS A 105 -10.16 12.29 -3.96
C LYS A 105 -9.09 12.19 -2.87
N PRO A 106 -8.34 13.27 -2.58
CA PRO A 106 -7.36 13.28 -1.50
C PRO A 106 -7.96 12.77 -0.18
N SER A 107 -7.18 11.97 0.57
CA SER A 107 -7.58 11.41 1.89
C SER A 107 -8.66 10.31 1.86
N SER A 108 -9.06 9.81 0.70
CA SER A 108 -10.11 8.78 0.57
C SER A 108 -9.60 7.38 0.26
N ASP A 109 -8.30 7.19 0.24
CA ASP A 109 -7.63 5.91 -0.08
C ASP A 109 -8.11 4.75 0.82
N GLY A 110 -8.30 5.02 2.11
CA GLY A 110 -8.79 4.02 3.06
C GLY A 110 -10.22 3.56 2.75
N ALA A 111 -11.08 4.48 2.30
CA ALA A 111 -12.45 4.14 1.89
C ALA A 111 -12.42 3.25 0.64
N LEU A 112 -11.58 3.57 -0.36
CA LEU A 112 -11.41 2.72 -1.54
C LEU A 112 -10.96 1.30 -1.15
N ALA A 113 -9.95 1.17 -0.29
CA ALA A 113 -9.47 -0.13 0.18
C ALA A 113 -10.56 -0.94 0.92
N LEU A 114 -11.38 -0.29 1.76
CA LEU A 114 -12.50 -0.93 2.44
C LEU A 114 -13.60 -1.34 1.46
N GLY A 115 -13.90 -0.53 0.45
CA GLY A 115 -14.82 -0.89 -0.63
C GLY A 115 -14.35 -2.10 -1.44
N MET A 116 -13.06 -2.16 -1.76
CA MET A 116 -12.48 -3.35 -2.39
C MET A 116 -12.67 -4.59 -1.52
N MET A 117 -12.38 -4.51 -0.21
CA MET A 117 -12.57 -5.64 0.72
C MET A 117 -14.05 -6.02 0.87
N HIS A 118 -14.97 -5.04 0.86
CA HIS A 118 -16.41 -5.31 0.86
C HIS A 118 -16.82 -6.15 -0.37
N ILE A 119 -16.37 -5.77 -1.57
CA ILE A 119 -16.68 -6.48 -2.81
C ILE A 119 -16.05 -7.88 -2.79
N ILE A 120 -14.79 -7.99 -2.38
CA ILE A 120 -14.09 -9.27 -2.28
C ILE A 120 -14.85 -10.23 -1.37
N HIS A 121 -15.29 -9.77 -0.21
CA HIS A 121 -16.09 -10.57 0.72
C HIS A 121 -17.49 -10.87 0.19
N ARG A 122 -18.23 -9.88 -0.34
CA ARG A 122 -19.56 -10.04 -0.92
C ARG A 122 -19.61 -11.14 -1.97
N ASP A 123 -18.57 -11.22 -2.78
CA ASP A 123 -18.49 -12.12 -3.93
C ASP A 123 -17.74 -13.43 -3.63
N GLY A 124 -17.31 -13.65 -2.37
CA GLY A 124 -16.64 -14.86 -1.91
C GLY A 124 -15.28 -15.08 -2.55
N LEU A 125 -14.53 -14.00 -2.77
CA LEU A 125 -13.23 -14.00 -3.46
C LEU A 125 -12.04 -13.95 -2.49
N GLU A 126 -12.31 -13.90 -1.19
CA GLU A 126 -11.26 -13.94 -0.17
C GLU A 126 -10.61 -15.32 -0.05
N ASP A 127 -9.35 -15.37 0.33
CA ASP A 127 -8.65 -16.61 0.66
C ASP A 127 -9.00 -17.05 2.09
N THR A 128 -10.09 -17.79 2.22
CA THR A 128 -10.61 -18.26 3.52
C THR A 128 -9.61 -19.14 4.25
N ALA A 129 -8.82 -19.95 3.54
CA ALA A 129 -7.84 -20.82 4.15
C ALA A 129 -6.67 -20.02 4.77
N PHE A 130 -6.18 -19.02 4.04
CA PHE A 130 -5.15 -18.11 4.56
C PHE A 130 -5.68 -17.29 5.73
N ILE A 131 -6.90 -16.77 5.62
CA ILE A 131 -7.54 -15.96 6.69
C ILE A 131 -7.64 -16.79 7.96
N GLN A 132 -8.17 -18.00 7.89
CA GLN A 132 -8.33 -18.87 9.07
C GLN A 132 -6.99 -19.23 9.72
N ALA A 133 -5.93 -19.39 8.94
CA ALA A 133 -4.61 -19.77 9.45
C ALA A 133 -3.80 -18.61 10.02
N TYR A 134 -3.95 -17.38 9.47
CA TYR A 134 -2.98 -16.31 9.69
C TYR A 134 -3.58 -14.95 10.02
N VAL A 135 -4.90 -14.76 9.92
CA VAL A 135 -5.53 -13.44 10.11
C VAL A 135 -6.40 -13.42 11.35
N GLN A 136 -6.15 -12.44 12.21
CA GLN A 136 -6.99 -12.16 13.37
C GLN A 136 -7.92 -10.98 13.08
N GLY A 137 -9.18 -11.05 13.58
CA GLY A 137 -10.12 -9.92 13.51
C GLY A 137 -10.81 -9.78 12.16
N TYR A 138 -10.77 -10.78 11.29
CA TYR A 138 -11.48 -10.74 10.00
C TYR A 138 -12.99 -10.78 10.20
N ASP A 139 -13.50 -11.60 11.12
CA ASP A 139 -14.92 -11.70 11.40
C ASP A 139 -15.49 -10.37 11.93
N GLU A 140 -14.73 -9.68 12.79
CA GLU A 140 -15.08 -8.34 13.27
C GLU A 140 -15.08 -7.32 12.14
N LEU A 141 -14.07 -7.37 11.24
CA LEU A 141 -14.02 -6.52 10.07
C LEU A 141 -15.27 -6.69 9.19
N VAL A 142 -15.62 -7.94 8.90
CA VAL A 142 -16.79 -8.29 8.09
C VAL A 142 -18.11 -7.88 8.76
N ARG A 143 -18.24 -8.11 10.06
CA ARG A 143 -19.47 -7.82 10.80
C ARG A 143 -19.67 -6.32 11.05
N ASP A 144 -18.62 -5.62 11.46
CA ASP A 144 -18.76 -4.28 12.07
C ASP A 144 -18.34 -3.14 11.13
N VAL A 145 -17.50 -3.43 10.13
CA VAL A 145 -16.89 -2.40 9.27
C VAL A 145 -17.36 -2.50 7.83
N LEU A 146 -17.12 -3.64 7.15
CA LEU A 146 -17.38 -3.76 5.71
C LEU A 146 -18.80 -3.44 5.29
N PRO A 147 -19.87 -3.76 6.06
CA PRO A 147 -21.25 -3.44 5.65
C PRO A 147 -21.52 -1.94 5.47
N LYS A 148 -20.69 -1.08 6.08
CA LYS A 148 -20.79 0.39 5.96
C LYS A 148 -20.10 0.93 4.70
N PHE A 149 -19.26 0.14 4.04
CA PHE A 149 -18.44 0.56 2.90
C PHE A 149 -18.91 -0.12 1.60
N THR A 150 -20.23 0.06 1.30
CA THR A 150 -20.76 -0.41 0.01
C THR A 150 -20.09 0.33 -1.15
N PRO A 151 -20.05 -0.25 -2.36
CA PRO A 151 -19.44 0.40 -3.53
C PRO A 151 -20.00 1.81 -3.80
N GLU A 152 -21.31 2.02 -3.62
CA GLU A 152 -21.98 3.32 -3.82
C GLU A 152 -21.54 4.33 -2.77
N TYR A 153 -21.49 3.92 -1.50
CA TYR A 153 -21.01 4.79 -0.43
C TYR A 153 -19.54 5.17 -0.63
N VAL A 154 -18.69 4.20 -0.97
CA VAL A 154 -17.28 4.42 -1.26
C VAL A 154 -17.10 5.36 -2.46
N SER A 155 -17.86 5.15 -3.54
CA SER A 155 -17.86 6.02 -4.72
C SER A 155 -18.19 7.47 -4.34
N SER A 156 -19.18 7.69 -3.45
CA SER A 156 -19.54 9.02 -2.97
C SER A 156 -18.39 9.72 -2.21
N ILE A 157 -17.58 8.95 -1.49
CA ILE A 157 -16.43 9.46 -0.73
C ILE A 157 -15.24 9.70 -1.64
N CYS A 158 -14.79 8.69 -2.39
CA CYS A 158 -13.54 8.73 -3.13
C CYS A 158 -13.68 9.32 -4.54
N GLY A 159 -14.91 9.43 -5.05
CA GLY A 159 -15.17 9.96 -6.38
C GLY A 159 -14.85 9.00 -7.53
N VAL A 160 -14.50 7.76 -7.23
CA VAL A 160 -14.28 6.70 -8.22
C VAL A 160 -15.63 6.08 -8.60
N PRO A 161 -15.94 5.88 -9.89
CA PRO A 161 -17.16 5.19 -10.30
C PRO A 161 -17.26 3.78 -9.71
N VAL A 162 -18.49 3.34 -9.38
CA VAL A 162 -18.74 2.02 -8.77
C VAL A 162 -18.17 0.90 -9.63
N GLU A 163 -18.35 0.99 -10.94
CA GLU A 163 -17.89 0.00 -11.90
C GLU A 163 -16.36 -0.18 -11.87
N ILE A 164 -15.63 0.93 -11.68
CA ILE A 164 -14.17 0.92 -11.57
C ILE A 164 -13.71 0.33 -10.21
N ILE A 165 -14.45 0.59 -9.14
CA ILE A 165 -14.16 -0.01 -7.83
C ILE A 165 -14.35 -1.52 -7.90
N GLU A 166 -15.42 -1.98 -8.54
CA GLU A 166 -15.70 -3.41 -8.73
C GLU A 166 -14.67 -4.08 -9.62
N GLU A 167 -14.32 -3.45 -10.75
CA GLU A 167 -13.29 -3.95 -11.66
C GLU A 167 -11.94 -4.10 -10.93
N LEU A 168 -11.51 -3.09 -10.19
CA LEU A 168 -10.26 -3.11 -9.41
C LEU A 168 -10.28 -4.21 -8.35
N ALA A 169 -11.37 -4.34 -7.59
CA ALA A 169 -11.50 -5.34 -6.54
C ALA A 169 -11.46 -6.76 -7.10
N HIS A 170 -12.18 -7.02 -8.19
CA HIS A 170 -12.19 -8.31 -8.87
C HIS A 170 -10.83 -8.64 -9.50
N ALA A 171 -10.21 -7.66 -10.17
CA ALA A 171 -8.88 -7.86 -10.74
C ALA A 171 -7.86 -8.23 -9.66
N TYR A 172 -7.89 -7.50 -8.53
CA TYR A 172 -6.99 -7.73 -7.41
C TYR A 172 -7.18 -9.11 -6.76
N ALA A 173 -8.45 -9.51 -6.52
CA ALA A 173 -8.77 -10.77 -5.87
C ALA A 173 -8.51 -12.00 -6.77
N LYS A 174 -8.65 -11.86 -8.09
CA LYS A 174 -8.41 -12.95 -9.05
C LYS A 174 -6.95 -13.12 -9.42
N ALA A 175 -6.12 -12.13 -9.14
CA ALA A 175 -4.68 -12.22 -9.37
C ALA A 175 -4.05 -13.24 -8.41
N LYS A 176 -3.14 -14.05 -8.91
CA LYS A 176 -2.44 -15.06 -8.12
C LYS A 176 -1.41 -14.44 -7.17
N ALA A 177 -0.68 -13.46 -7.66
CA ALA A 177 0.37 -12.77 -6.93
C ALA A 177 0.20 -11.24 -7.02
N PRO A 178 -0.91 -10.68 -6.47
CA PRO A 178 -1.13 -9.24 -6.53
C PRO A 178 -0.15 -8.51 -5.63
N PHE A 179 0.46 -7.45 -6.15
CA PHE A 179 1.43 -6.62 -5.46
C PHE A 179 0.97 -5.17 -5.34
N ILE A 180 1.12 -4.60 -4.15
CA ILE A 180 0.88 -3.18 -3.91
C ILE A 180 2.19 -2.49 -3.58
N ARG A 181 2.59 -1.50 -4.40
CA ARG A 181 3.65 -0.55 -4.05
C ARG A 181 3.01 0.72 -3.51
N LEU A 182 3.06 0.87 -2.17
CA LEU A 182 2.41 1.97 -1.48
C LEU A 182 3.35 3.18 -1.35
N GLY A 183 2.98 4.28 -1.94
CA GLY A 183 3.68 5.57 -1.83
C GLY A 183 3.45 6.27 -0.49
N SER A 184 4.10 7.42 -0.31
CA SER A 184 3.98 8.22 0.91
C SER A 184 2.86 9.26 0.87
N GLY A 185 2.20 9.43 -0.28
CA GLY A 185 1.08 10.36 -0.44
C GLY A 185 -0.06 10.06 0.53
N VAL A 186 -0.44 8.78 0.63
CA VAL A 186 -1.53 8.29 1.50
C VAL A 186 -1.37 8.72 2.97
N SER A 187 -0.14 8.76 3.48
CA SER A 187 0.10 9.06 4.90
C SER A 187 0.27 10.55 5.24
N ARG A 188 -0.01 11.45 4.29
CA ARG A 188 0.13 12.91 4.48
C ARG A 188 -1.15 13.61 4.90
N TYR A 189 -2.20 12.87 5.19
CA TYR A 189 -3.51 13.38 5.63
C TYR A 189 -3.79 12.99 7.09
N GLY A 190 -4.76 13.64 7.71
CA GLY A 190 -5.12 13.40 9.10
C GLY A 190 -5.50 11.95 9.43
N ASN A 191 -6.09 11.22 8.47
CA ASN A 191 -6.43 9.81 8.57
C ASN A 191 -5.40 8.87 7.91
N GLY A 192 -4.21 9.36 7.58
CA GLY A 192 -3.20 8.66 6.77
C GLY A 192 -2.76 7.32 7.33
N ALA A 193 -2.61 7.20 8.67
CA ALA A 193 -2.28 5.93 9.30
C ALA A 193 -3.40 4.89 9.09
N MET A 194 -4.68 5.27 9.27
CA MET A 194 -5.81 4.38 9.04
C MET A 194 -5.96 4.00 7.57
N SER A 195 -5.78 4.95 6.65
CA SER A 195 -5.77 4.65 5.22
C SER A 195 -4.68 3.64 4.85
N CYS A 196 -3.47 3.80 5.38
CA CYS A 196 -2.40 2.82 5.21
C CYS A 196 -2.76 1.46 5.81
N ARG A 197 -3.41 1.42 6.99
CA ARG A 197 -3.85 0.18 7.62
C ARG A 197 -4.90 -0.56 6.78
N CYS A 198 -5.86 0.16 6.21
CA CYS A 198 -6.86 -0.44 5.31
C CYS A 198 -6.20 -1.04 4.06
N ILE A 199 -5.28 -0.30 3.43
CA ILE A 199 -4.55 -0.81 2.25
C ILE A 199 -3.68 -2.01 2.61
N ASN A 200 -3.01 -1.96 3.78
CA ASN A 200 -2.18 -3.07 4.25
C ASN A 200 -2.96 -4.37 4.49
N ALA A 201 -4.25 -4.30 4.78
CA ALA A 201 -5.09 -5.48 5.00
C ALA A 201 -5.40 -6.24 3.70
N LEU A 202 -5.41 -5.56 2.55
CA LEU A 202 -5.76 -6.18 1.25
C LEU A 202 -4.97 -7.45 0.93
N PRO A 203 -3.61 -7.47 1.05
CA PRO A 203 -2.85 -8.69 0.77
C PRO A 203 -3.19 -9.86 1.68
N ALA A 204 -3.63 -9.60 2.91
CA ALA A 204 -4.03 -10.65 3.84
C ALA A 204 -5.40 -11.22 3.49
N VAL A 205 -6.32 -10.39 2.99
CA VAL A 205 -7.67 -10.83 2.60
C VAL A 205 -7.63 -11.81 1.40
N VAL A 206 -6.74 -11.57 0.45
CA VAL A 206 -6.60 -12.42 -0.75
C VAL A 206 -5.44 -13.42 -0.66
N GLY A 207 -4.81 -13.57 0.50
CA GLY A 207 -3.69 -14.50 0.69
C GLY A 207 -2.45 -14.21 -0.16
N ALA A 208 -2.26 -12.97 -0.61
CA ALA A 208 -1.18 -12.58 -1.54
C ALA A 208 0.23 -12.90 -1.01
N TRP A 209 0.42 -12.88 0.31
CA TRP A 209 1.70 -13.15 0.97
C TRP A 209 2.26 -14.57 0.77
N GLN A 210 1.44 -15.49 0.27
CA GLN A 210 1.85 -16.89 0.01
C GLN A 210 2.66 -17.04 -1.28
N TYR A 211 2.60 -16.03 -2.17
CA TYR A 211 3.13 -16.14 -3.53
C TYR A 211 4.32 -15.22 -3.75
N LEU A 212 5.32 -15.72 -4.45
CA LEU A 212 6.44 -14.89 -4.92
C LEU A 212 5.90 -13.75 -5.82
N GLY A 213 6.21 -12.53 -5.47
CA GLY A 213 5.71 -11.34 -6.14
C GLY A 213 4.40 -10.79 -5.58
N GLY A 214 3.70 -11.56 -4.71
CA GLY A 214 2.49 -11.08 -4.04
C GLY A 214 2.78 -10.37 -2.72
N GLY A 215 1.87 -9.48 -2.31
CA GLY A 215 1.97 -8.76 -1.04
C GLY A 215 2.07 -7.24 -1.19
N LEU A 216 2.86 -6.61 -0.32
CA LEU A 216 2.97 -5.15 -0.29
C LEU A 216 4.39 -4.69 0.02
N LEU A 217 4.77 -3.55 -0.58
CA LEU A 217 5.98 -2.81 -0.25
C LEU A 217 5.65 -1.34 -0.01
N SER A 218 5.91 -0.86 1.20
CA SER A 218 5.69 0.55 1.57
C SER A 218 6.97 1.38 1.51
N SER A 219 8.08 0.84 1.99
CA SER A 219 9.36 1.56 2.02
C SER A 219 10.52 0.59 1.96
N SER A 220 11.56 0.95 1.22
CA SER A 220 12.83 0.24 1.16
C SER A 220 13.95 0.95 1.93
N SER A 221 13.60 1.78 2.94
CA SER A 221 14.58 2.53 3.71
C SER A 221 15.55 1.62 4.47
N SER A 222 16.84 1.77 4.24
CA SER A 222 17.93 1.01 4.87
C SER A 222 18.63 1.75 6.02
N SER A 223 18.08 2.88 6.46
CA SER A 223 18.72 3.72 7.51
C SER A 223 18.92 3.04 8.86
N GLN A 224 18.28 1.91 9.08
CA GLN A 224 18.35 1.13 10.32
C GLN A 224 19.55 0.19 10.44
N TYR A 225 20.33 0.01 9.38
CA TYR A 225 21.45 -0.95 9.34
C TYR A 225 22.80 -0.40 9.79
N PHE A 226 22.86 0.87 10.16
CA PHE A 226 24.08 1.45 10.72
C PHE A 226 24.03 1.43 12.25
N ASN A 227 25.08 0.92 12.89
CA ASN A 227 25.23 1.00 14.33
C ASN A 227 25.17 2.46 14.76
N LYS A 228 24.30 2.77 15.70
CA LYS A 228 24.10 4.11 16.25
C LYS A 228 24.95 4.35 17.47
#